data_3fd5c3192fe8307863135753a402ed37
#
_entry.id   3fd5c3192fe8307863135753a402ed37
#
_cell.length_a   1.000
_cell.length_b   1.000
_cell.length_c   1.000
_cell.angle_alpha   90.00
_cell.angle_beta   90.00
_cell.angle_gamma   90.00
#
_symmetry.space_group_name_H-M   'P 1'
#
loop_
_entity.id
_entity.type
_entity.pdbx_description
1 polymer ?
#
loop_
_entity_poly.entity_id
_entity_poly.type
_entity_poly.pdbx_seq_one_letter_code
_entity_poly.pdbx_strand_id
1 'polypeptide(L)'
;MTPNTPASAPKNPLRANTAFQRTAAALALNQLSDAMSLITITFMVIAMNGSPELASLVLFCCSFTAITAGIISGTIVDRMTPRRALILSCTTQTLGWVGVLALSMSGSHSIVALTLILVLLTAASQLDYPSEQKIIAATVPVTDLGRASAIGQARESAASLFGAPIAGFIAGISLHLLLAAQGLLNLVALAVVPSRRSIDQYRKAKNSDNPAPGGSTVSATDSAAPGTTSGILADFKDGWRRVLADKTLLAIAAVTGIANFATTGIPLTLIYYYQSAGFSALWVGVLMGAFGAGVLTGSTLVGFLTDRLALSTLGICAVGTIAAGQLAAVFIHPTFWATAVVFALAGVPLPAFNASIMAYVNATTDEAAIGRVHSALGVPVMALMPAATLAAGVLFGAWGAGATLLFFAVFMVLSLVLMLVQPGLRTLPKLSELEDVNS
;
A
#
# COMPACT_ATOMS: atom_id res chain seq x y z
N MET A 1 1.35 -0.30 -58.53
CA MET A 1 0.80 0.03 -57.19
C MET A 1 1.03 -1.16 -56.29
N THR A 2 2.07 -1.14 -55.48
CA THR A 2 2.36 -2.18 -54.48
C THR A 2 1.44 -1.97 -53.28
N PRO A 3 0.77 -3.01 -52.75
CA PRO A 3 -0.07 -2.85 -51.59
C PRO A 3 0.81 -2.54 -50.38
N ASN A 4 0.51 -1.43 -49.72
CA ASN A 4 1.11 -1.01 -48.47
C ASN A 4 0.78 -2.08 -47.41
N THR A 5 1.73 -2.94 -47.07
CA THR A 5 1.61 -3.89 -45.95
C THR A 5 1.48 -3.03 -44.69
N PRO A 6 0.41 -3.19 -43.90
CA PRO A 6 0.31 -2.46 -42.63
C PRO A 6 1.49 -2.84 -41.76
N ALA A 7 2.21 -1.85 -41.25
CA ALA A 7 3.31 -2.06 -40.31
C ALA A 7 2.80 -2.94 -39.16
N SER A 8 3.44 -4.08 -38.92
CA SER A 8 3.08 -5.00 -37.84
C SER A 8 3.03 -4.23 -36.53
N ALA A 9 1.89 -4.29 -35.84
CA ALA A 9 1.72 -3.68 -34.53
C ALA A 9 2.88 -4.12 -33.61
N PRO A 10 3.46 -3.23 -32.82
CA PRO A 10 4.61 -3.54 -31.98
C PRO A 10 4.24 -4.69 -31.03
N LYS A 11 5.08 -5.75 -31.00
CA LYS A 11 4.87 -6.97 -30.20
C LYS A 11 4.65 -6.72 -28.69
N ASN A 12 4.79 -5.49 -28.21
CA ASN A 12 4.59 -5.11 -26.81
C ASN A 12 4.17 -3.62 -26.72
N PRO A 13 2.87 -3.29 -26.85
CA PRO A 13 2.38 -1.92 -26.93
C PRO A 13 2.71 -1.08 -25.67
N LEU A 14 2.74 -1.70 -24.47
CA LEU A 14 3.11 -0.99 -23.23
C LEU A 14 4.58 -0.56 -23.20
N ARG A 15 5.49 -1.35 -23.79
CA ARG A 15 6.91 -0.98 -23.88
C ARG A 15 7.16 0.19 -24.85
N ALA A 16 6.34 0.34 -25.86
CA ALA A 16 6.42 1.47 -26.79
C ALA A 16 5.76 2.73 -26.24
N ASN A 17 4.87 2.61 -25.24
CA ASN A 17 4.13 3.72 -24.65
C ASN A 17 5.00 4.52 -23.66
N THR A 18 5.66 5.56 -24.15
CA THR A 18 6.55 6.40 -23.36
C THR A 18 5.83 7.17 -22.24
N ALA A 19 4.54 7.50 -22.42
CA ALA A 19 3.75 8.15 -21.37
C ALA A 19 3.54 7.19 -20.18
N PHE A 20 3.16 5.95 -20.46
CA PHE A 20 3.02 4.90 -19.45
C PHE A 20 4.36 4.60 -18.76
N GLN A 21 5.43 4.37 -19.52
CA GLN A 21 6.75 4.05 -18.97
C GLN A 21 7.28 5.15 -18.04
N ARG A 22 7.15 6.41 -18.45
CA ARG A 22 7.58 7.56 -17.63
C ARG A 22 6.73 7.72 -16.37
N THR A 23 5.42 7.53 -16.47
CA THR A 23 4.54 7.53 -15.28
C THR A 23 4.93 6.41 -14.32
N ALA A 24 5.09 5.19 -14.83
CA ALA A 24 5.48 4.04 -14.01
C ALA A 24 6.86 4.23 -13.35
N ALA A 25 7.83 4.82 -14.06
CA ALA A 25 9.16 5.11 -13.50
C ALA A 25 9.11 6.20 -12.43
N ALA A 26 8.39 7.31 -12.66
CA ALA A 26 8.23 8.38 -11.68
C ALA A 26 7.60 7.84 -10.38
N LEU A 27 6.54 7.06 -10.51
CA LEU A 27 5.85 6.47 -9.35
C LEU A 27 6.66 5.39 -8.66
N ALA A 28 7.50 4.64 -9.38
CA ALA A 28 8.42 3.69 -8.75
C ALA A 28 9.39 4.38 -7.78
N LEU A 29 9.90 5.54 -8.17
CA LEU A 29 10.81 6.33 -7.35
C LEU A 29 10.10 6.95 -6.13
N ASN A 30 8.89 7.50 -6.33
CA ASN A 30 8.07 8.03 -5.24
C ASN A 30 7.70 6.92 -4.24
N GLN A 31 7.16 5.80 -4.72
CA GLN A 31 6.75 4.68 -3.86
C GLN A 31 7.93 4.09 -3.09
N LEU A 32 9.12 4.03 -3.71
CA LEU A 32 10.33 3.61 -2.99
C LEU A 32 10.66 4.59 -1.87
N SER A 33 10.61 5.90 -2.13
CA SER A 33 10.80 6.93 -1.12
C SER A 33 9.79 6.83 0.02
N ASP A 34 8.50 6.62 -0.31
CA ASP A 34 7.43 6.45 0.68
C ASP A 34 7.65 5.20 1.54
N ALA A 35 8.06 4.08 0.94
CA ALA A 35 8.34 2.84 1.65
C ALA A 35 9.57 2.93 2.58
N MET A 36 10.49 3.86 2.31
CA MET A 36 11.62 4.16 3.18
C MET A 36 11.22 4.99 4.41
N SER A 37 10.09 5.69 4.36
CA SER A 37 9.69 6.72 5.33
C SER A 37 9.50 6.19 6.74
N LEU A 38 9.03 4.95 6.91
CA LEU A 38 8.83 4.34 8.24
C LEU A 38 10.12 4.35 9.07
N ILE A 39 11.22 3.87 8.51
CA ILE A 39 12.53 3.87 9.17
C ILE A 39 13.04 5.30 9.33
N THR A 40 12.93 6.10 8.27
CA THR A 40 13.40 7.49 8.28
C THR A 40 12.76 8.29 9.40
N ILE A 41 11.43 8.26 9.53
CA ILE A 41 10.68 9.03 10.53
C ILE A 41 11.06 8.56 11.93
N THR A 42 11.08 7.25 12.15
CA THR A 42 11.39 6.68 13.48
C THR A 42 12.80 7.08 13.93
N PHE A 43 13.81 6.90 13.07
CA PHE A 43 15.18 7.25 13.41
C PHE A 43 15.40 8.77 13.50
N MET A 44 14.71 9.56 12.67
CA MET A 44 14.79 11.02 12.73
C MET A 44 14.22 11.59 14.04
N VAL A 45 13.04 11.12 14.47
CA VAL A 45 12.44 11.59 15.74
C VAL A 45 13.35 11.27 16.92
N ILE A 46 13.93 10.06 16.96
CA ILE A 46 14.83 9.68 18.06
C ILE A 46 16.16 10.44 17.99
N ALA A 47 16.71 10.68 16.79
CA ALA A 47 17.90 11.53 16.63
C ALA A 47 17.67 13.00 17.10
N MET A 48 16.43 13.46 17.10
CA MET A 48 16.02 14.75 17.65
C MET A 48 15.72 14.71 19.16
N ASN A 49 16.26 13.74 19.90
CA ASN A 49 15.99 13.49 21.32
C ASN A 49 14.51 13.23 21.63
N GLY A 50 13.76 12.73 20.65
CA GLY A 50 12.39 12.27 20.82
C GLY A 50 12.31 10.89 21.46
N SER A 51 11.11 10.50 21.85
CA SER A 51 10.81 9.19 22.39
C SER A 51 10.03 8.31 21.39
N PRO A 52 9.92 7.01 21.62
CA PRO A 52 9.06 6.13 20.79
C PRO A 52 7.60 6.60 20.73
N GLU A 53 7.08 7.20 21.82
CA GLU A 53 5.73 7.77 21.86
C GLU A 53 5.60 8.95 20.89
N LEU A 54 6.60 9.82 20.84
CA LEU A 54 6.63 10.95 19.89
C LEU A 54 6.76 10.44 18.46
N ALA A 55 7.60 9.44 18.22
CA ALA A 55 7.73 8.83 16.89
C ALA A 55 6.39 8.22 16.42
N SER A 56 5.70 7.52 17.32
CA SER A 56 4.39 6.94 16.99
C SER A 56 3.30 7.99 16.82
N LEU A 57 3.36 9.11 17.55
CA LEU A 57 2.45 10.24 17.34
C LEU A 57 2.66 10.89 15.96
N VAL A 58 3.90 11.10 15.54
CA VAL A 58 4.22 11.59 14.20
C VAL A 58 3.71 10.65 13.12
N LEU A 59 3.97 9.35 13.26
CA LEU A 59 3.49 8.31 12.34
C LEU A 59 1.96 8.20 12.34
N PHE A 60 1.30 8.39 13.49
CA PHE A 60 -0.15 8.49 13.58
C PHE A 60 -0.69 9.65 12.76
N CYS A 61 -0.11 10.84 12.90
CA CYS A 61 -0.49 12.03 12.13
C CYS A 61 -0.33 11.78 10.62
N CYS A 62 0.77 11.15 10.20
CA CYS A 62 0.99 10.75 8.80
C CYS A 62 -0.07 9.74 8.33
N SER A 63 -0.31 8.67 9.08
CA SER A 63 -1.28 7.63 8.72
C SER A 63 -2.72 8.17 8.66
N PHE A 64 -3.10 9.02 9.60
CA PHE A 64 -4.39 9.69 9.60
C PHE A 64 -4.54 10.62 8.39
N THR A 65 -3.47 11.35 8.06
CA THR A 65 -3.41 12.21 6.87
C THR A 65 -3.53 11.39 5.60
N ALA A 66 -2.86 10.23 5.49
CA ALA A 66 -2.95 9.35 4.34
C ALA A 66 -4.39 8.93 4.06
N ILE A 67 -5.14 8.55 5.10
CA ILE A 67 -6.56 8.16 4.95
C ILE A 67 -7.41 9.36 4.53
N THR A 68 -7.31 10.48 5.23
CA THR A 68 -8.15 11.66 4.98
C THR A 68 -7.84 12.31 3.63
N ALA A 69 -6.56 12.48 3.29
CA ALA A 69 -6.14 13.00 1.99
C ALA A 69 -6.45 12.01 0.86
N GLY A 70 -6.34 10.70 1.09
CA GLY A 70 -6.71 9.66 0.14
C GLY A 70 -8.17 9.75 -0.32
N ILE A 71 -9.09 10.00 0.61
CA ILE A 71 -10.52 10.19 0.31
C ILE A 71 -10.74 11.39 -0.63
N ILE A 72 -9.98 12.45 -0.46
CA ILE A 72 -10.18 13.73 -1.18
C ILE A 72 -9.35 13.78 -2.47
N SER A 73 -8.27 13.00 -2.56
CA SER A 73 -7.29 13.04 -3.65
C SER A 73 -7.90 12.84 -5.03
N GLY A 74 -8.84 11.89 -5.16
CA GLY A 74 -9.58 11.68 -6.40
C GLY A 74 -10.29 12.95 -6.89
N THR A 75 -11.02 13.62 -6.00
CA THR A 75 -11.74 14.86 -6.31
C THR A 75 -10.78 16.00 -6.71
N ILE A 76 -9.61 16.09 -6.08
CA ILE A 76 -8.59 17.08 -6.43
C ILE A 76 -8.06 16.80 -7.84
N VAL A 77 -7.73 15.52 -8.13
CA VAL A 77 -7.21 15.11 -9.43
C VAL A 77 -8.28 15.21 -10.53
N ASP A 78 -9.59 15.15 -10.19
CA ASP A 78 -10.68 15.40 -11.14
C ASP A 78 -10.72 16.86 -11.62
N ARG A 79 -10.38 17.80 -10.74
CA ARG A 79 -10.40 19.23 -11.03
C ARG A 79 -9.13 19.75 -11.70
N MET A 80 -8.08 18.92 -11.77
CA MET A 80 -6.80 19.30 -12.40
C MET A 80 -6.34 18.23 -13.40
N THR A 81 -5.36 18.56 -14.24
CA THR A 81 -4.82 17.56 -15.16
C THR A 81 -3.96 16.55 -14.37
N PRO A 82 -4.04 15.23 -14.68
CA PRO A 82 -3.28 14.21 -13.95
C PRO A 82 -1.78 14.50 -13.89
N ARG A 83 -1.23 15.05 -14.98
CA ARG A 83 0.16 15.48 -15.03
C ARG A 83 0.48 16.58 -14.01
N ARG A 84 -0.42 17.57 -13.82
CA ARG A 84 -0.20 18.63 -12.83
C ARG A 84 -0.25 18.09 -11.42
N ALA A 85 -1.14 17.13 -11.16
CA ALA A 85 -1.22 16.45 -9.87
C ALA A 85 0.06 15.69 -9.54
N LEU A 86 0.63 14.93 -10.50
CA LEU A 86 1.92 14.26 -10.31
C LEU A 86 3.08 15.26 -10.09
N ILE A 87 3.12 16.38 -10.85
CA ILE A 87 4.14 17.40 -10.63
C ILE A 87 4.01 18.01 -9.24
N LEU A 88 2.78 18.31 -8.80
CA LEU A 88 2.53 18.84 -7.47
C LEU A 88 3.00 17.87 -6.39
N SER A 89 2.65 16.58 -6.51
CA SER A 89 3.10 15.51 -5.61
C SER A 89 4.63 15.45 -5.55
N CYS A 90 5.29 15.21 -6.69
CA CYS A 90 6.76 15.08 -6.74
C CYS A 90 7.48 16.34 -6.22
N THR A 91 6.97 17.54 -6.57
CA THR A 91 7.58 18.81 -6.12
C THR A 91 7.44 18.97 -4.60
N THR A 92 6.24 18.73 -4.05
CA THR A 92 6.00 18.83 -2.61
C THR A 92 6.83 17.82 -1.86
N GLN A 93 6.93 16.59 -2.35
CA GLN A 93 7.75 15.54 -1.73
C GLN A 93 9.25 15.91 -1.80
N THR A 94 9.75 16.40 -2.95
CA THR A 94 11.15 16.84 -3.06
C THR A 94 11.45 17.97 -2.08
N LEU A 95 10.63 19.02 -2.07
CA LEU A 95 10.83 20.17 -1.17
C LEU A 95 10.70 19.77 0.30
N GLY A 96 9.78 18.87 0.61
CA GLY A 96 9.58 18.39 1.97
C GLY A 96 10.80 17.60 2.48
N TRP A 97 11.35 16.65 1.70
CA TRP A 97 12.54 15.91 2.11
C TRP A 97 13.78 16.81 2.22
N VAL A 98 13.93 17.81 1.32
CA VAL A 98 14.94 18.85 1.45
C VAL A 98 14.72 19.67 2.73
N GLY A 99 13.47 19.99 3.05
CA GLY A 99 13.11 20.68 4.30
C GLY A 99 13.44 19.86 5.54
N VAL A 100 13.17 18.54 5.55
CA VAL A 100 13.55 17.65 6.66
C VAL A 100 15.08 17.56 6.78
N LEU A 101 15.81 17.48 5.67
CA LEU A 101 17.27 17.51 5.68
C LEU A 101 17.81 18.82 6.25
N ALA A 102 17.27 19.96 5.80
CA ALA A 102 17.66 21.27 6.30
C ALA A 102 17.36 21.42 7.81
N LEU A 103 16.19 20.94 8.26
CA LEU A 103 15.83 20.90 9.68
C LEU A 103 16.81 20.06 10.49
N SER A 104 17.21 18.89 9.97
CA SER A 104 18.19 18.04 10.62
C SER A 104 19.56 18.69 10.71
N MET A 105 19.99 19.40 9.66
CA MET A 105 21.30 20.07 9.62
C MET A 105 21.34 21.36 10.45
N SER A 106 20.21 22.01 10.67
CA SER A 106 20.13 23.23 11.49
C SER A 106 20.29 22.98 12.99
N GLY A 107 20.35 21.73 13.44
CA GLY A 107 20.36 21.37 14.85
C GLY A 107 19.04 21.67 15.58
N SER A 108 18.00 22.03 14.86
CA SER A 108 16.67 22.25 15.44
C SER A 108 16.00 20.94 15.80
N HIS A 109 15.55 20.81 17.04
CA HIS A 109 14.84 19.64 17.56
C HIS A 109 13.31 19.83 17.55
N SER A 110 12.79 20.59 16.58
CA SER A 110 11.35 20.88 16.50
C SER A 110 10.57 19.72 15.89
N ILE A 111 10.04 18.84 16.73
CA ILE A 111 9.15 17.73 16.33
C ILE A 111 7.89 18.26 15.63
N VAL A 112 7.40 19.46 16.02
CA VAL A 112 6.23 20.07 15.38
C VAL A 112 6.53 20.42 13.92
N ALA A 113 7.67 21.07 13.64
CA ALA A 113 8.07 21.41 12.28
C ALA A 113 8.27 20.14 11.43
N LEU A 114 8.91 19.12 11.99
CA LEU A 114 9.07 17.81 11.34
C LEU A 114 7.70 17.21 10.98
N THR A 115 6.77 17.16 11.95
CA THR A 115 5.42 16.61 11.75
C THR A 115 4.66 17.34 10.65
N LEU A 116 4.70 18.68 10.65
CA LEU A 116 4.01 19.47 9.62
C LEU A 116 4.56 19.19 8.21
N ILE A 117 5.88 19.10 8.07
CA ILE A 117 6.49 18.75 6.79
C ILE A 117 6.06 17.35 6.35
N LEU A 118 6.11 16.37 7.24
CA LEU A 118 5.77 14.97 6.94
C LEU A 118 4.27 14.79 6.61
N VAL A 119 3.38 15.48 7.31
CA VAL A 119 1.94 15.53 7.00
C VAL A 119 1.71 16.09 5.59
N LEU A 120 2.41 17.17 5.23
CA LEU A 120 2.30 17.75 3.88
C LEU A 120 2.82 16.79 2.80
N LEU A 121 3.96 16.12 3.05
CA LEU A 121 4.49 15.08 2.18
C LEU A 121 3.47 13.97 1.97
N THR A 122 2.93 13.43 3.05
CA THR A 122 1.95 12.33 3.01
C THR A 122 0.66 12.74 2.30
N ALA A 123 0.18 13.97 2.51
CA ALA A 123 -0.99 14.47 1.80
C ALA A 123 -0.74 14.57 0.29
N ALA A 124 0.45 15.01 -0.11
CA ALA A 124 0.83 15.14 -1.52
C ALA A 124 0.97 13.77 -2.21
N SER A 125 1.54 12.76 -1.53
CA SER A 125 1.71 11.42 -2.11
C SER A 125 0.37 10.74 -2.44
N GLN A 126 -0.73 11.12 -1.76
CA GLN A 126 -2.06 10.58 -2.07
C GLN A 126 -2.59 11.01 -3.45
N LEU A 127 -1.98 11.97 -4.12
CA LEU A 127 -2.33 12.36 -5.49
C LEU A 127 -1.78 11.39 -6.55
N ASP A 128 -0.82 10.55 -6.20
CA ASP A 128 -0.09 9.70 -7.14
C ASP A 128 -0.99 8.65 -7.77
N TYR A 129 -1.69 7.86 -6.95
CA TYR A 129 -2.53 6.76 -7.42
C TYR A 129 -3.67 7.23 -8.37
N PRO A 130 -4.54 8.20 -7.99
CA PRO A 130 -5.60 8.65 -8.91
C PRO A 130 -5.05 9.31 -10.18
N SER A 131 -3.87 9.95 -10.11
CA SER A 131 -3.19 10.50 -11.28
C SER A 131 -2.71 9.42 -12.23
N GLU A 132 -2.13 8.34 -11.71
CA GLU A 132 -1.71 7.16 -12.47
C GLU A 132 -2.90 6.55 -13.20
N GLN A 133 -3.99 6.26 -12.47
CA GLN A 133 -5.18 5.64 -13.06
C GLN A 133 -5.73 6.44 -14.22
N LYS A 134 -5.78 7.77 -14.11
CA LYS A 134 -6.22 8.65 -15.20
C LYS A 134 -5.26 8.66 -16.40
N ILE A 135 -3.95 8.62 -16.18
CA ILE A 135 -2.98 8.55 -17.29
C ILE A 135 -3.08 7.20 -17.98
N ILE A 136 -3.19 6.10 -17.22
CA ILE A 136 -3.37 4.74 -17.77
C ILE A 136 -4.66 4.69 -18.60
N ALA A 137 -5.78 5.14 -18.03
CA ALA A 137 -7.07 5.16 -18.73
C ALA A 137 -7.03 6.00 -20.02
N ALA A 138 -6.26 7.08 -20.06
CA ALA A 138 -6.14 7.95 -21.22
C ALA A 138 -5.19 7.43 -22.30
N THR A 139 -4.16 6.65 -21.95
CA THR A 139 -3.04 6.34 -22.84
C THR A 139 -2.85 4.85 -23.16
N VAL A 140 -3.47 3.95 -22.38
CA VAL A 140 -3.35 2.51 -22.55
C VAL A 140 -4.60 1.94 -23.20
N PRO A 141 -4.49 1.08 -24.24
CA PRO A 141 -5.61 0.36 -24.83
C PRO A 141 -6.35 -0.49 -23.79
N VAL A 142 -7.66 -0.69 -23.99
CA VAL A 142 -8.51 -1.47 -23.06
C VAL A 142 -7.97 -2.89 -22.87
N THR A 143 -7.47 -3.50 -23.94
CA THR A 143 -6.88 -4.86 -23.95
C THR A 143 -5.65 -5.01 -23.06
N ASP A 144 -4.95 -3.92 -22.76
CA ASP A 144 -3.71 -3.92 -22.00
C ASP A 144 -3.87 -3.33 -20.57
N LEU A 145 -5.08 -2.88 -20.20
CA LEU A 145 -5.33 -2.29 -18.87
C LEU A 145 -4.99 -3.25 -17.72
N GLY A 146 -5.39 -4.52 -17.84
CA GLY A 146 -5.06 -5.54 -16.83
C GLY A 146 -3.54 -5.70 -16.65
N ARG A 147 -2.79 -5.70 -17.76
CA ARG A 147 -1.33 -5.80 -17.72
C ARG A 147 -0.68 -4.53 -17.13
N ALA A 148 -1.21 -3.35 -17.45
CA ALA A 148 -0.74 -2.11 -16.87
C ALA A 148 -0.96 -2.06 -15.35
N SER A 149 -2.14 -2.49 -14.88
CA SER A 149 -2.45 -2.62 -13.45
C SER A 149 -1.55 -3.63 -12.74
N ALA A 150 -1.26 -4.77 -13.37
CA ALA A 150 -0.35 -5.78 -12.83
C ALA A 150 1.08 -5.22 -12.66
N ILE A 151 1.57 -4.41 -13.62
CA ILE A 151 2.87 -3.72 -13.52
C ILE A 151 2.85 -2.73 -12.35
N GLY A 152 1.77 -1.96 -12.19
CA GLY A 152 1.59 -1.04 -11.06
C GLY A 152 1.66 -1.76 -9.72
N GLN A 153 0.94 -2.87 -9.57
CA GLN A 153 0.92 -3.68 -8.35
C GLN A 153 2.29 -4.33 -8.06
N ALA A 154 2.97 -4.84 -9.08
CA ALA A 154 4.31 -5.42 -8.93
C ALA A 154 5.34 -4.36 -8.47
N ARG A 155 5.24 -3.14 -9.01
CA ARG A 155 6.07 -1.99 -8.62
C ARG A 155 5.83 -1.62 -7.15
N GLU A 156 4.58 -1.49 -6.73
CA GLU A 156 4.20 -1.17 -5.35
C GLU A 156 4.70 -2.23 -4.38
N SER A 157 4.50 -3.50 -4.73
CA SER A 157 5.00 -4.64 -3.95
C SER A 157 6.52 -4.62 -3.82
N ALA A 158 7.24 -4.32 -4.91
CA ALA A 158 8.70 -4.21 -4.90
C ALA A 158 9.17 -3.03 -4.02
N ALA A 159 8.54 -1.86 -4.14
CA ALA A 159 8.87 -0.71 -3.31
C ALA A 159 8.64 -1.01 -1.82
N SER A 160 7.51 -1.59 -1.47
CA SER A 160 7.17 -1.98 -0.10
C SER A 160 8.16 -3.00 0.48
N LEU A 161 8.61 -3.96 -0.35
CA LEU A 161 9.55 -5.00 0.05
C LEU A 161 10.97 -4.48 0.28
N PHE A 162 11.47 -3.65 -0.65
CA PHE A 162 12.86 -3.19 -0.64
C PHE A 162 13.06 -1.86 0.10
N GLY A 163 12.00 -1.08 0.30
CA GLY A 163 12.09 0.27 0.87
C GLY A 163 12.72 0.29 2.26
N ALA A 164 12.20 -0.49 3.19
CA ALA A 164 12.72 -0.54 4.56
C ALA A 164 14.17 -1.09 4.66
N PRO A 165 14.55 -2.18 3.96
CA PRO A 165 15.95 -2.63 3.91
C PRO A 165 16.91 -1.59 3.34
N ILE A 166 16.53 -0.94 2.24
CA ILE A 166 17.34 0.12 1.62
C ILE A 166 17.48 1.31 2.57
N ALA A 167 16.37 1.74 3.20
CA ALA A 167 16.40 2.80 4.19
C ALA A 167 17.32 2.48 5.36
N GLY A 168 17.22 1.27 5.91
CA GLY A 168 18.07 0.81 7.00
C GLY A 168 19.55 0.77 6.63
N PHE A 169 19.87 0.28 5.43
CA PHE A 169 21.24 0.27 4.90
C PHE A 169 21.82 1.69 4.78
N ILE A 170 21.09 2.60 4.12
CA ILE A 170 21.56 3.98 3.92
C ILE A 170 21.63 4.73 5.27
N ALA A 171 20.63 4.57 6.14
CA ALA A 171 20.62 5.18 7.47
C ALA A 171 21.75 4.66 8.37
N GLY A 172 22.16 3.38 8.19
CA GLY A 172 23.31 2.79 8.87
C GLY A 172 24.63 3.47 8.51
N ILE A 173 24.72 4.09 7.33
CA ILE A 173 25.86 4.92 6.92
C ILE A 173 25.69 6.34 7.47
N SER A 174 24.54 6.98 7.16
CA SER A 174 24.23 8.32 7.63
C SER A 174 22.72 8.61 7.46
N LEU A 175 22.09 9.14 8.51
CA LEU A 175 20.71 9.60 8.43
C LEU A 175 20.54 10.76 7.41
N HIS A 176 21.50 11.67 7.33
CA HIS A 176 21.48 12.77 6.35
C HIS A 176 21.57 12.25 4.91
N LEU A 177 22.35 11.18 4.68
CA LEU A 177 22.42 10.53 3.36
C LEU A 177 21.06 9.91 2.98
N LEU A 178 20.35 9.31 3.94
CA LEU A 178 19.01 8.76 3.72
C LEU A 178 18.03 9.88 3.33
N LEU A 179 18.01 11.00 4.06
CA LEU A 179 17.16 12.14 3.76
C LEU A 179 17.47 12.73 2.38
N ALA A 180 18.76 12.89 2.05
CA ALA A 180 19.19 13.35 0.73
C ALA A 180 18.78 12.39 -0.39
N ALA A 181 18.89 11.07 -0.16
CA ALA A 181 18.50 10.04 -1.11
C ALA A 181 16.99 10.10 -1.40
N GLN A 182 16.14 10.27 -0.39
CA GLN A 182 14.69 10.42 -0.58
C GLN A 182 14.36 11.70 -1.36
N GLY A 183 14.99 12.83 -1.04
CA GLY A 183 14.85 14.06 -1.82
C GLY A 183 15.27 13.89 -3.28
N LEU A 184 16.39 13.18 -3.52
CA LEU A 184 16.89 12.89 -4.86
C LEU A 184 15.96 11.95 -5.63
N LEU A 185 15.43 10.90 -5.01
CA LEU A 185 14.45 10.00 -5.64
C LEU A 185 13.24 10.77 -6.15
N ASN A 186 12.67 11.65 -5.33
CA ASN A 186 11.51 12.47 -5.72
C ASN A 186 11.87 13.54 -6.75
N LEU A 187 13.07 14.11 -6.71
CA LEU A 187 13.56 15.04 -7.72
C LEU A 187 13.73 14.35 -9.09
N VAL A 188 14.29 13.13 -9.10
CA VAL A 188 14.41 12.32 -10.32
C VAL A 188 13.01 11.92 -10.81
N ALA A 189 12.10 11.55 -9.92
CA ALA A 189 10.70 11.29 -10.26
C ALA A 189 10.06 12.49 -10.96
N LEU A 190 10.25 13.70 -10.42
CA LEU A 190 9.77 14.95 -11.03
C LEU A 190 10.31 15.16 -12.44
N ALA A 191 11.60 14.90 -12.68
CA ALA A 191 12.24 15.02 -13.98
C ALA A 191 11.73 14.00 -15.01
N VAL A 192 11.29 12.82 -14.52
CA VAL A 192 10.79 11.74 -15.38
C VAL A 192 9.30 11.88 -15.68
N VAL A 193 8.51 12.71 -14.98
CA VAL A 193 7.07 12.92 -15.24
C VAL A 193 6.80 13.12 -16.72
N PRO A 194 5.80 12.41 -17.32
CA PRO A 194 5.56 12.45 -18.76
C PRO A 194 5.21 13.85 -19.25
N SER A 195 5.68 14.19 -20.46
CA SER A 195 5.34 15.48 -21.09
C SER A 195 3.87 15.50 -21.54
N ARG A 196 3.26 16.68 -21.63
CA ARG A 196 1.92 16.84 -22.21
C ARG A 196 1.82 16.25 -23.61
N ARG A 197 2.83 16.51 -24.44
CA ARG A 197 2.89 16.01 -25.83
C ARG A 197 2.83 14.48 -25.88
N SER A 198 3.55 13.80 -25.00
CA SER A 198 3.53 12.35 -24.92
C SER A 198 2.15 11.82 -24.54
N ILE A 199 1.50 12.38 -23.51
CA ILE A 199 0.14 11.96 -23.10
C ILE A 199 -0.87 12.20 -24.24
N ASP A 200 -0.84 13.38 -24.87
CA ASP A 200 -1.79 13.75 -25.93
C ASP A 200 -1.58 12.89 -27.19
N GLN A 201 -0.34 12.51 -27.50
CA GLN A 201 -0.02 11.62 -28.63
C GLN A 201 -0.68 10.25 -28.45
N TYR A 202 -0.49 9.63 -27.29
CA TYR A 202 -1.06 8.29 -27.02
C TYR A 202 -2.57 8.32 -26.84
N ARG A 203 -3.12 9.41 -26.29
CA ARG A 203 -4.58 9.61 -26.22
C ARG A 203 -5.20 9.71 -27.60
N LYS A 204 -4.58 10.43 -28.54
CA LYS A 204 -5.05 10.52 -29.92
C LYS A 204 -4.96 9.17 -30.63
N ALA A 205 -3.85 8.43 -30.49
CA ALA A 205 -3.68 7.10 -31.06
C ALA A 205 -4.77 6.14 -30.57
N LYS A 206 -5.02 6.10 -29.26
CA LYS A 206 -6.08 5.27 -28.66
C LYS A 206 -7.47 5.57 -29.25
N ASN A 207 -7.81 6.84 -29.43
CA ASN A 207 -9.09 7.25 -30.00
C ASN A 207 -9.20 6.95 -31.51
N SER A 208 -8.06 6.86 -32.22
CA SER A 208 -8.03 6.47 -33.65
C SER A 208 -8.22 4.97 -33.83
N ASP A 209 -7.68 4.16 -32.93
CA ASP A 209 -7.77 2.69 -32.98
C ASP A 209 -9.15 2.17 -32.54
N ASN A 210 -9.94 2.99 -31.86
CA ASN A 210 -11.28 2.64 -31.39
C ASN A 210 -12.24 3.80 -31.70
N PRO A 211 -12.61 4.02 -32.98
CA PRO A 211 -13.59 5.04 -33.35
C PRO A 211 -14.93 4.65 -32.73
N ALA A 212 -15.46 5.52 -31.86
CA ALA A 212 -16.79 5.32 -31.28
C ALA A 212 -17.81 5.10 -32.41
N PRO A 213 -18.68 4.08 -32.34
CA PRO A 213 -19.71 3.85 -33.36
C PRO A 213 -20.70 5.00 -33.31
N GLY A 214 -20.68 5.85 -34.36
CA GLY A 214 -21.61 6.96 -34.58
C GLY A 214 -21.23 8.24 -33.83
N GLY A 215 -20.71 9.19 -34.58
CA GLY A 215 -20.56 10.64 -34.45
C GLY A 215 -21.09 11.45 -33.26
N SER A 216 -21.12 10.89 -32.08
CA SER A 216 -21.30 11.61 -30.83
C SER A 216 -19.93 11.79 -30.23
N THR A 217 -19.45 13.02 -30.16
CA THR A 217 -18.42 13.43 -29.23
C THR A 217 -18.91 13.09 -27.83
N VAL A 218 -18.73 11.83 -27.42
CA VAL A 218 -18.83 11.46 -26.01
C VAL A 218 -17.64 12.16 -25.36
N SER A 219 -17.94 13.36 -24.90
CA SER A 219 -17.07 14.09 -24.01
C SER A 219 -16.70 13.12 -22.91
N ALA A 220 -15.41 13.03 -22.53
CA ALA A 220 -14.92 12.16 -21.47
C ALA A 220 -15.56 12.47 -20.07
N THR A 221 -16.67 13.19 -20.08
CA THR A 221 -17.55 13.55 -18.96
C THR A 221 -18.73 12.58 -18.75
N ASP A 222 -19.03 11.64 -19.70
CA ASP A 222 -20.25 10.82 -19.58
C ASP A 222 -20.00 9.38 -19.08
N SER A 223 -18.77 9.00 -18.74
CA SER A 223 -18.48 7.70 -18.13
C SER A 223 -18.13 7.81 -16.64
N ALA A 224 -18.60 8.78 -15.98
CA ALA A 224 -18.96 8.98 -14.57
C ALA A 224 -19.36 10.45 -14.51
N ALA A 225 -20.63 10.73 -14.33
CA ALA A 225 -21.05 12.04 -13.80
C ALA A 225 -20.09 12.36 -12.65
N PRO A 226 -19.55 13.61 -12.55
CA PRO A 226 -18.72 13.96 -11.42
C PRO A 226 -19.58 13.68 -10.20
N GLY A 227 -19.23 12.59 -9.47
CA GLY A 227 -19.97 12.20 -8.29
C GLY A 227 -20.00 13.42 -7.40
N THR A 228 -21.15 14.04 -7.28
CA THR A 228 -21.38 14.98 -6.20
C THR A 228 -20.93 14.28 -4.94
N THR A 229 -20.36 14.98 -3.97
CA THR A 229 -19.95 14.40 -2.68
C THR A 229 -21.09 13.56 -2.07
N SER A 230 -22.33 13.88 -2.41
CA SER A 230 -23.53 13.08 -2.11
C SER A 230 -23.58 11.72 -2.82
N GLY A 231 -23.05 11.60 -4.04
CA GLY A 231 -22.99 10.31 -4.78
C GLY A 231 -21.94 9.37 -4.18
N ILE A 232 -20.73 9.87 -3.87
CA ILE A 232 -19.66 9.06 -3.26
C ILE A 232 -20.09 8.55 -1.89
N LEU A 233 -20.71 9.40 -1.08
CA LEU A 233 -21.26 9.01 0.23
C LEU A 233 -22.41 8.01 0.10
N ALA A 234 -23.23 8.13 -0.94
CA ALA A 234 -24.31 7.19 -1.21
C ALA A 234 -23.78 5.82 -1.64
N ASP A 235 -22.80 5.79 -2.55
CA ASP A 235 -22.14 4.56 -3.00
C ASP A 235 -21.40 3.86 -1.85
N PHE A 236 -20.72 4.63 -1.00
CA PHE A 236 -20.08 4.12 0.19
C PHE A 236 -21.08 3.55 1.19
N LYS A 237 -22.18 4.26 1.42
CA LYS A 237 -23.28 3.80 2.29
C LYS A 237 -23.94 2.52 1.74
N ASP A 238 -24.11 2.42 0.43
CA ASP A 238 -24.65 1.22 -0.22
C ASP A 238 -23.68 0.03 -0.08
N GLY A 239 -22.38 0.25 -0.33
CA GLY A 239 -21.35 -0.75 -0.09
C GLY A 239 -21.34 -1.24 1.36
N TRP A 240 -21.37 -0.33 2.33
CA TRP A 240 -21.42 -0.65 3.76
C TRP A 240 -22.71 -1.39 4.14
N ARG A 241 -23.84 -0.99 3.60
CA ARG A 241 -25.10 -1.69 3.82
C ARG A 241 -25.05 -3.14 3.35
N ARG A 242 -24.39 -3.42 2.22
CA ARG A 242 -24.17 -4.78 1.70
C ARG A 242 -23.25 -5.57 2.62
N VAL A 243 -22.11 -4.99 3.04
CA VAL A 243 -21.20 -5.63 4.00
C VAL A 243 -21.88 -5.96 5.32
N LEU A 244 -22.71 -5.05 5.85
CA LEU A 244 -23.44 -5.27 7.09
C LEU A 244 -24.58 -6.30 6.95
N ALA A 245 -25.14 -6.44 5.73
CA ALA A 245 -26.20 -7.41 5.45
C ALA A 245 -25.66 -8.85 5.29
N ASP A 246 -24.42 -9.00 4.82
CA ASP A 246 -23.77 -10.29 4.64
C ASP A 246 -22.83 -10.58 5.84
N LYS A 247 -23.21 -11.59 6.62
CA LYS A 247 -22.45 -12.01 7.81
C LYS A 247 -21.02 -12.46 7.48
N THR A 248 -20.78 -13.01 6.28
CA THR A 248 -19.46 -13.45 5.85
C THR A 248 -18.57 -12.27 5.47
N LEU A 249 -19.11 -11.30 4.70
CA LEU A 249 -18.40 -10.07 4.38
C LEU A 249 -18.08 -9.24 5.63
N LEU A 250 -19.01 -9.17 6.58
CA LEU A 250 -18.79 -8.50 7.87
C LEU A 250 -17.70 -9.20 8.67
N ALA A 251 -17.68 -10.53 8.69
CA ALA A 251 -16.65 -11.30 9.36
C ALA A 251 -15.28 -11.11 8.69
N ILE A 252 -15.20 -11.08 7.35
CA ILE A 252 -13.99 -10.75 6.60
C ILE A 252 -13.47 -9.36 7.01
N ALA A 253 -14.34 -8.35 7.04
CA ALA A 253 -13.99 -7.00 7.44
C ALA A 253 -13.42 -6.95 8.87
N ALA A 254 -14.07 -7.64 9.81
CA ALA A 254 -13.63 -7.70 11.20
C ALA A 254 -12.28 -8.45 11.36
N VAL A 255 -12.16 -9.65 10.78
CA VAL A 255 -10.91 -10.45 10.81
C VAL A 255 -9.76 -9.66 10.19
N THR A 256 -9.97 -9.07 9.00
CA THR A 256 -8.92 -8.33 8.29
C THR A 256 -8.55 -7.04 9.03
N GLY A 257 -9.53 -6.30 9.55
CA GLY A 257 -9.27 -5.08 10.32
C GLY A 257 -8.45 -5.34 11.59
N ILE A 258 -8.83 -6.37 12.37
CA ILE A 258 -8.10 -6.78 13.58
C ILE A 258 -6.71 -7.31 13.24
N ALA A 259 -6.58 -8.12 12.18
CA ALA A 259 -5.28 -8.61 11.72
C ALA A 259 -4.35 -7.46 11.27
N ASN A 260 -4.87 -6.46 10.55
CA ASN A 260 -4.08 -5.29 10.14
C ASN A 260 -3.66 -4.43 11.33
N PHE A 261 -4.52 -4.28 12.35
CA PHE A 261 -4.14 -3.63 13.59
C PHE A 261 -2.92 -4.31 14.23
N ALA A 262 -2.98 -5.63 14.38
CA ALA A 262 -1.91 -6.42 14.98
C ALA A 262 -0.62 -6.41 14.13
N THR A 263 -0.74 -6.60 12.81
CA THR A 263 0.41 -6.64 11.89
C THR A 263 1.07 -5.27 11.70
N THR A 264 0.37 -4.16 11.96
CA THR A 264 0.96 -2.82 11.96
C THR A 264 1.75 -2.55 13.24
N GLY A 265 1.27 -3.00 14.40
CA GLY A 265 1.89 -2.68 15.69
C GLY A 265 3.15 -3.47 15.99
N ILE A 266 3.23 -4.74 15.57
CA ILE A 266 4.39 -5.61 15.85
C ILE A 266 5.69 -5.09 15.22
N PRO A 267 5.76 -4.77 13.92
CA PRO A 267 6.97 -4.21 13.32
C PRO A 267 7.45 -2.94 14.00
N LEU A 268 6.53 -2.03 14.32
CA LEU A 268 6.86 -0.77 15.02
C LEU A 268 7.44 -1.02 16.40
N THR A 269 6.83 -1.92 17.17
CA THR A 269 7.33 -2.32 18.49
C THR A 269 8.74 -2.89 18.41
N LEU A 270 9.01 -3.76 17.43
CA LEU A 270 10.34 -4.32 17.19
C LEU A 270 11.35 -3.25 16.77
N ILE A 271 10.95 -2.29 15.92
CA ILE A 271 11.79 -1.14 15.55
C ILE A 271 12.19 -0.36 16.79
N TYR A 272 11.25 0.00 17.65
CA TYR A 272 11.52 0.73 18.90
C TYR A 272 12.40 -0.06 19.84
N TYR A 273 12.15 -1.37 19.99
CA TYR A 273 12.95 -2.24 20.84
C TYR A 273 14.39 -2.30 20.38
N TYR A 274 14.65 -2.66 19.11
CA TYR A 274 16.02 -2.80 18.62
C TYR A 274 16.75 -1.47 18.58
N GLN A 275 16.06 -0.38 18.30
CA GLN A 275 16.63 0.95 18.36
C GLN A 275 17.02 1.33 19.81
N SER A 276 16.16 1.08 20.79
CA SER A 276 16.46 1.32 22.22
C SER A 276 17.55 0.40 22.76
N ALA A 277 17.68 -0.80 22.19
CA ALA A 277 18.76 -1.74 22.50
C ALA A 277 20.11 -1.39 21.81
N GLY A 278 20.18 -0.26 21.08
CA GLY A 278 21.41 0.22 20.45
C GLY A 278 21.73 -0.40 19.07
N PHE A 279 20.79 -1.14 18.49
CA PHE A 279 20.97 -1.64 17.13
C PHE A 279 20.92 -0.49 16.12
N SER A 280 21.84 -0.50 15.15
CA SER A 280 21.82 0.50 14.08
C SER A 280 20.62 0.30 13.14
N ALA A 281 20.28 1.34 12.38
CA ALA A 281 19.21 1.30 11.37
C ALA A 281 19.41 0.17 10.35
N LEU A 282 20.64 -0.24 10.07
CA LEU A 282 20.95 -1.38 9.20
C LEU A 282 20.28 -2.66 9.70
N TRP A 283 20.43 -2.98 10.99
CA TRP A 283 19.85 -4.19 11.57
C TRP A 283 18.33 -4.16 11.56
N VAL A 284 17.74 -2.99 11.84
CA VAL A 284 16.30 -2.78 11.72
C VAL A 284 15.84 -2.99 10.27
N GLY A 285 16.60 -2.50 9.31
CA GLY A 285 16.36 -2.73 7.89
C GLY A 285 16.44 -4.23 7.51
N VAL A 286 17.43 -4.96 8.05
CA VAL A 286 17.57 -6.43 7.87
C VAL A 286 16.33 -7.16 8.40
N LEU A 287 15.83 -6.77 9.58
CA LEU A 287 14.64 -7.35 10.16
C LEU A 287 13.40 -7.14 9.27
N MET A 288 13.19 -5.92 8.79
CA MET A 288 12.09 -5.61 7.87
C MET A 288 12.25 -6.33 6.53
N GLY A 289 13.49 -6.43 6.04
CA GLY A 289 13.83 -7.20 4.85
C GLY A 289 13.55 -8.69 4.98
N ALA A 290 13.76 -9.26 6.16
CA ALA A 290 13.43 -10.65 6.44
C ALA A 290 11.91 -10.93 6.28
N PHE A 291 11.05 -10.05 6.81
CA PHE A 291 9.61 -10.12 6.57
C PHE A 291 9.27 -10.06 5.08
N GLY A 292 9.86 -9.10 4.39
CA GLY A 292 9.67 -8.96 2.95
C GLY A 292 10.12 -10.17 2.15
N ALA A 293 11.24 -10.81 2.50
CA ALA A 293 11.70 -12.06 1.88
C ALA A 293 10.69 -13.18 2.10
N GLY A 294 10.06 -13.24 3.28
CA GLY A 294 8.95 -14.15 3.55
C GLY A 294 7.76 -13.90 2.63
N VAL A 295 7.33 -12.65 2.48
CA VAL A 295 6.23 -12.26 1.56
C VAL A 295 6.55 -12.63 0.11
N LEU A 296 7.78 -12.40 -0.36
CA LEU A 296 8.21 -12.82 -1.71
C LEU A 296 8.12 -14.34 -1.88
N THR A 297 8.66 -15.09 -0.93
CA THR A 297 8.60 -16.56 -0.96
C THR A 297 7.14 -17.01 -1.00
N GLY A 298 6.28 -16.42 -0.18
CA GLY A 298 4.85 -16.69 -0.17
C GLY A 298 4.17 -16.40 -1.51
N SER A 299 4.53 -15.29 -2.15
CA SER A 299 3.96 -14.89 -3.44
C SER A 299 4.24 -15.92 -4.56
N THR A 300 5.39 -16.59 -4.53
CA THR A 300 5.69 -17.67 -5.51
C THR A 300 4.86 -18.93 -5.28
N LEU A 301 4.34 -19.11 -4.07
CA LEU A 301 3.57 -20.29 -3.67
C LEU A 301 2.05 -20.09 -3.82
N VAL A 302 1.57 -18.85 -3.98
CA VAL A 302 0.12 -18.53 -3.98
C VAL A 302 -0.62 -19.38 -5.02
N GLY A 303 -0.22 -19.38 -6.30
CA GLY A 303 -0.90 -20.13 -7.34
C GLY A 303 -1.01 -21.62 -7.03
N PHE A 304 0.10 -22.22 -6.60
CA PHE A 304 0.13 -23.65 -6.22
C PHE A 304 -0.79 -23.97 -5.02
N LEU A 305 -0.88 -23.06 -4.06
CA LEU A 305 -1.68 -23.25 -2.84
C LEU A 305 -3.16 -23.01 -3.10
N THR A 306 -3.53 -21.99 -3.88
CA THR A 306 -4.92 -21.67 -4.20
C THR A 306 -5.59 -22.72 -5.08
N ASP A 307 -4.82 -23.40 -5.94
CA ASP A 307 -5.34 -24.48 -6.79
C ASP A 307 -5.64 -25.77 -5.99
N ARG A 308 -4.97 -25.97 -4.87
CA ARG A 308 -5.04 -27.23 -4.11
C ARG A 308 -5.88 -27.16 -2.84
N LEU A 309 -5.86 -26.01 -2.16
CA LEU A 309 -6.46 -25.85 -0.84
C LEU A 309 -7.73 -25.00 -0.93
N ALA A 310 -8.69 -25.29 -0.05
CA ALA A 310 -9.85 -24.44 0.13
C ALA A 310 -9.44 -23.05 0.68
N LEU A 311 -10.14 -22.00 0.26
CA LEU A 311 -9.87 -20.63 0.70
C LEU A 311 -9.94 -20.48 2.24
N SER A 312 -10.84 -21.24 2.87
CA SER A 312 -10.91 -21.33 4.34
C SER A 312 -9.63 -21.86 4.96
N THR A 313 -9.09 -22.96 4.43
CA THR A 313 -7.86 -23.58 4.94
C THR A 313 -6.67 -22.65 4.76
N LEU A 314 -6.55 -22.02 3.59
CA LEU A 314 -5.50 -21.03 3.33
C LEU A 314 -5.55 -19.86 4.30
N GLY A 315 -6.73 -19.30 4.51
CA GLY A 315 -6.93 -18.19 5.45
C GLY A 315 -6.60 -18.57 6.90
N ILE A 316 -7.10 -19.71 7.38
CA ILE A 316 -6.84 -20.21 8.75
C ILE A 316 -5.36 -20.49 8.95
N CYS A 317 -4.70 -21.17 8.01
CA CYS A 317 -3.27 -21.44 8.08
C CYS A 317 -2.46 -20.13 8.05
N ALA A 318 -2.86 -19.17 7.22
CA ALA A 318 -2.18 -17.88 7.13
C ALA A 318 -2.27 -17.08 8.44
N VAL A 319 -3.49 -16.84 8.94
CA VAL A 319 -3.70 -16.09 10.19
C VAL A 319 -3.07 -16.86 11.38
N GLY A 320 -3.18 -18.20 11.39
CA GLY A 320 -2.59 -19.05 12.42
C GLY A 320 -1.06 -18.98 12.46
N THR A 321 -0.41 -19.02 11.29
CA THR A 321 1.06 -18.89 11.20
C THR A 321 1.52 -17.50 11.65
N ILE A 322 0.81 -16.43 11.24
CA ILE A 322 1.11 -15.07 11.67
C ILE A 322 0.92 -14.94 13.19
N ALA A 323 -0.19 -15.48 13.74
CA ALA A 323 -0.45 -15.45 15.17
C ALA A 323 0.63 -16.20 15.98
N ALA A 324 1.02 -17.38 15.52
CA ALA A 324 2.10 -18.16 16.13
C ALA A 324 3.43 -17.40 16.09
N GLY A 325 3.77 -16.77 14.96
CA GLY A 325 4.96 -15.94 14.82
C GLY A 325 4.95 -14.72 15.74
N GLN A 326 3.81 -14.04 15.87
CA GLN A 326 3.67 -12.88 16.77
C GLN A 326 3.75 -13.30 18.25
N LEU A 327 3.14 -14.42 18.64
CA LEU A 327 3.30 -14.97 19.99
C LEU A 327 4.74 -15.40 20.26
N ALA A 328 5.40 -16.05 19.32
CA ALA A 328 6.80 -16.40 19.46
C ALA A 328 7.68 -15.15 19.66
N ALA A 329 7.41 -14.07 18.93
CA ALA A 329 8.14 -12.81 19.05
C ALA A 329 8.10 -12.23 20.47
N VAL A 330 7.03 -12.47 21.26
CA VAL A 330 6.93 -12.04 22.65
C VAL A 330 8.09 -12.59 23.49
N PHE A 331 8.52 -13.82 23.22
CA PHE A 331 9.54 -14.51 24.01
C PHE A 331 10.94 -14.39 23.41
N ILE A 332 11.02 -14.36 22.07
CA ILE A 332 12.31 -14.42 21.35
C ILE A 332 12.85 -13.06 20.92
N HIS A 333 12.08 -11.95 21.08
CA HIS A 333 12.50 -10.62 20.63
C HIS A 333 13.89 -10.16 21.15
N PRO A 334 14.43 -10.63 22.30
CA PRO A 334 15.79 -10.29 22.68
C PRO A 334 16.85 -10.92 21.76
N THR A 335 16.50 -12.00 21.04
CA THR A 335 17.41 -12.71 20.13
C THR A 335 17.15 -12.29 18.69
N PHE A 336 17.96 -11.38 18.14
CA PHE A 336 17.76 -10.77 16.84
C PHE A 336 17.50 -11.79 15.71
N TRP A 337 18.39 -12.78 15.55
CA TRP A 337 18.28 -13.75 14.46
C TRP A 337 17.05 -14.65 14.56
N ALA A 338 16.68 -15.06 15.78
CA ALA A 338 15.46 -15.82 15.98
C ALA A 338 14.22 -15.00 15.60
N THR A 339 14.19 -13.72 15.99
CA THR A 339 13.11 -12.80 15.63
C THR A 339 13.06 -12.59 14.11
N ALA A 340 14.22 -12.41 13.45
CA ALA A 340 14.28 -12.23 12.00
C ALA A 340 13.75 -13.46 11.24
N VAL A 341 14.11 -14.68 11.68
CA VAL A 341 13.61 -15.92 11.07
C VAL A 341 12.09 -16.06 11.26
N VAL A 342 11.60 -15.85 12.48
CA VAL A 342 10.16 -15.95 12.77
C VAL A 342 9.39 -14.88 12.01
N PHE A 343 9.95 -13.69 11.87
CA PHE A 343 9.35 -12.59 11.14
C PHE A 343 9.29 -12.87 9.62
N ALA A 344 10.33 -13.50 9.06
CA ALA A 344 10.32 -14.01 7.69
C ALA A 344 9.23 -15.08 7.50
N LEU A 345 9.15 -16.06 8.39
CA LEU A 345 8.14 -17.11 8.32
C LEU A 345 6.70 -16.57 8.42
N ALA A 346 6.48 -15.55 9.26
CA ALA A 346 5.19 -14.87 9.39
C ALA A 346 4.78 -14.11 8.10
N GLY A 347 5.74 -13.69 7.27
CA GLY A 347 5.48 -13.04 5.98
C GLY A 347 4.99 -14.01 4.89
N VAL A 348 5.39 -15.29 4.94
CA VAL A 348 5.11 -16.28 3.88
C VAL A 348 3.61 -16.44 3.58
N PRO A 349 2.71 -16.58 4.55
CA PRO A 349 1.30 -16.85 4.27
C PRO A 349 0.49 -15.62 3.84
N LEU A 350 1.02 -14.40 4.02
CA LEU A 350 0.29 -13.14 3.79
C LEU A 350 -0.26 -12.99 2.37
N PRO A 351 0.49 -13.29 1.28
CA PRO A 351 -0.04 -13.21 -0.08
C PRO A 351 -1.20 -14.17 -0.33
N ALA A 352 -1.13 -15.38 0.21
CA ALA A 352 -2.19 -16.37 0.06
C ALA A 352 -3.47 -15.95 0.81
N PHE A 353 -3.35 -15.34 1.99
CA PHE A 353 -4.46 -14.76 2.73
C PHE A 353 -5.15 -13.65 1.92
N ASN A 354 -4.39 -12.69 1.41
CA ASN A 354 -4.95 -11.60 0.61
C ASN A 354 -5.63 -12.11 -0.67
N ALA A 355 -4.99 -13.06 -1.37
CA ALA A 355 -5.55 -13.66 -2.57
C ALA A 355 -6.88 -14.39 -2.28
N SER A 356 -6.96 -15.12 -1.16
CA SER A 356 -8.17 -15.84 -0.77
C SER A 356 -9.36 -14.90 -0.51
N ILE A 357 -9.13 -13.78 0.19
CA ILE A 357 -10.17 -12.78 0.45
C ILE A 357 -10.64 -12.14 -0.85
N MET A 358 -9.69 -11.71 -1.70
CA MET A 358 -10.01 -11.09 -2.98
C MET A 358 -10.80 -12.02 -3.90
N ALA A 359 -10.38 -13.29 -3.99
CA ALA A 359 -11.07 -14.30 -4.79
C ALA A 359 -12.51 -14.50 -4.32
N TYR A 360 -12.72 -14.62 -3.01
CA TYR A 360 -14.07 -14.77 -2.45
C TYR A 360 -14.95 -13.55 -2.73
N VAL A 361 -14.48 -12.35 -2.44
CA VAL A 361 -15.25 -11.11 -2.65
C VAL A 361 -15.62 -10.94 -4.13
N ASN A 362 -14.67 -11.21 -5.04
CA ASN A 362 -14.95 -11.10 -6.48
C ASN A 362 -15.94 -12.16 -6.98
N ALA A 363 -15.90 -13.38 -6.43
CA ALA A 363 -16.78 -14.46 -6.84
C ALA A 363 -18.20 -14.33 -6.29
N THR A 364 -18.39 -13.68 -5.13
CA THR A 364 -19.68 -13.59 -4.45
C THR A 364 -20.40 -12.24 -4.61
N THR A 365 -19.74 -11.27 -5.26
CA THR A 365 -20.28 -9.93 -5.42
C THR A 365 -20.62 -9.64 -6.88
N ASP A 366 -21.82 -9.11 -7.13
CA ASP A 366 -22.23 -8.67 -8.47
C ASP A 366 -21.20 -7.72 -9.10
N GLU A 367 -20.93 -7.87 -10.40
CA GLU A 367 -19.96 -7.06 -11.15
C GLU A 367 -20.17 -5.55 -10.96
N ALA A 368 -21.42 -5.10 -10.96
CA ALA A 368 -21.81 -3.70 -10.73
C ALA A 368 -21.58 -3.20 -9.28
N ALA A 369 -21.39 -4.10 -8.31
CA ALA A 369 -21.24 -3.78 -6.89
C ALA A 369 -19.81 -4.03 -6.36
N ILE A 370 -18.96 -4.77 -7.09
CA ILE A 370 -17.59 -5.15 -6.67
C ILE A 370 -16.81 -3.93 -6.15
N GLY A 371 -16.78 -2.83 -6.89
CA GLY A 371 -16.04 -1.63 -6.49
C GLY A 371 -16.55 -1.01 -5.18
N ARG A 372 -17.86 -1.01 -4.96
CA ARG A 372 -18.48 -0.48 -3.72
C ARG A 372 -18.20 -1.38 -2.52
N VAL A 373 -18.24 -2.69 -2.69
CA VAL A 373 -17.93 -3.67 -1.64
C VAL A 373 -16.44 -3.62 -1.28
N HIS A 374 -15.54 -3.56 -2.27
CA HIS A 374 -14.10 -3.41 -2.02
C HIS A 374 -13.79 -2.12 -1.27
N SER A 375 -14.40 -0.99 -1.65
CA SER A 375 -14.23 0.28 -0.95
C SER A 375 -14.74 0.21 0.49
N ALA A 376 -15.88 -0.44 0.71
CA ALA A 376 -16.45 -0.62 2.04
C ALA A 376 -15.60 -1.55 2.93
N LEU A 377 -15.06 -2.64 2.38
CA LEU A 377 -14.16 -3.54 3.10
C LEU A 377 -12.80 -2.89 3.41
N GLY A 378 -12.31 -2.01 2.53
CA GLY A 378 -11.03 -1.31 2.71
C GLY A 378 -11.01 -0.36 3.91
N VAL A 379 -12.16 0.23 4.28
CA VAL A 379 -12.22 1.21 5.38
C VAL A 379 -11.87 0.62 6.75
N PRO A 380 -12.49 -0.49 7.22
CA PRO A 380 -12.09 -1.06 8.52
C PRO A 380 -10.64 -1.54 8.51
N VAL A 381 -10.16 -2.03 7.36
CA VAL A 381 -8.77 -2.45 7.20
C VAL A 381 -7.81 -1.29 7.45
N MET A 382 -8.10 -0.09 6.93
CA MET A 382 -7.22 1.07 7.03
C MET A 382 -7.47 1.90 8.30
N ALA A 383 -8.72 1.97 8.79
CA ALA A 383 -9.09 2.86 9.89
C ALA A 383 -8.38 2.53 11.23
N LEU A 384 -8.07 1.25 11.46
CA LEU A 384 -7.38 0.81 12.66
C LEU A 384 -5.85 0.98 12.61
N MET A 385 -5.25 1.17 11.43
CA MET A 385 -3.80 1.30 11.29
C MET A 385 -3.21 2.50 12.04
N PRO A 386 -3.79 3.73 11.97
CA PRO A 386 -3.30 4.84 12.77
C PRO A 386 -3.35 4.56 14.27
N ALA A 387 -4.44 3.94 14.75
CA ALA A 387 -4.56 3.56 16.15
C ALA A 387 -3.50 2.55 16.57
N ALA A 388 -3.19 1.56 15.72
CA ALA A 388 -2.10 0.60 15.97
C ALA A 388 -0.75 1.29 16.03
N THR A 389 -0.50 2.24 15.13
CA THR A 389 0.73 3.02 15.09
C THR A 389 0.94 3.80 16.39
N LEU A 390 -0.10 4.50 16.86
CA LEU A 390 -0.05 5.26 18.12
C LEU A 390 0.10 4.32 19.31
N ALA A 391 -0.69 3.24 19.36
CA ALA A 391 -0.65 2.25 20.43
C ALA A 391 0.75 1.63 20.57
N ALA A 392 1.43 1.33 19.45
CA ALA A 392 2.76 0.72 19.48
C ALA A 392 3.76 1.55 20.29
N GLY A 393 3.83 2.87 20.08
CA GLY A 393 4.77 3.71 20.82
C GLY A 393 4.33 3.99 22.26
N VAL A 394 3.05 4.31 22.46
CA VAL A 394 2.52 4.61 23.81
C VAL A 394 2.66 3.39 24.74
N LEU A 395 2.27 2.20 24.26
CA LEU A 395 2.37 0.98 25.06
C LEU A 395 3.84 0.55 25.25
N PHE A 396 4.67 0.75 24.23
CA PHE A 396 6.11 0.48 24.36
C PHE A 396 6.76 1.34 25.44
N GLY A 397 6.47 2.63 25.48
CA GLY A 397 6.97 3.52 26.53
C GLY A 397 6.43 3.19 27.92
N ALA A 398 5.16 2.78 28.03
CA ALA A 398 4.52 2.48 29.30
C ALA A 398 4.86 1.08 29.85
N TRP A 399 4.91 0.05 28.99
CA TRP A 399 4.97 -1.37 29.38
C TRP A 399 6.18 -2.11 28.82
N GLY A 400 6.97 -1.48 27.94
CA GLY A 400 8.11 -2.10 27.27
C GLY A 400 7.70 -3.06 26.14
N ALA A 401 8.73 -3.67 25.52
CA ALA A 401 8.57 -4.45 24.30
C ALA A 401 7.66 -5.68 24.47
N GLY A 402 7.97 -6.52 25.49
CA GLY A 402 7.28 -7.80 25.66
C GLY A 402 5.77 -7.65 25.86
N ALA A 403 5.34 -6.71 26.71
CA ALA A 403 3.91 -6.48 26.95
C ALA A 403 3.21 -5.87 25.72
N THR A 404 3.89 -4.98 24.98
CA THR A 404 3.35 -4.40 23.74
C THR A 404 3.21 -5.44 22.64
N LEU A 405 4.21 -6.31 22.46
CA LEU A 405 4.15 -7.43 21.52
C LEU A 405 3.00 -8.38 21.89
N LEU A 406 2.84 -8.70 23.18
CA LEU A 406 1.74 -9.54 23.65
C LEU A 406 0.38 -8.90 23.39
N PHE A 407 0.24 -7.59 23.61
CA PHE A 407 -0.99 -6.87 23.30
C PHE A 407 -1.40 -7.07 21.84
N PHE A 408 -0.50 -6.82 20.90
CA PHE A 408 -0.81 -7.00 19.47
C PHE A 408 -1.02 -8.48 19.10
N ALA A 409 -0.24 -9.40 19.69
CA ALA A 409 -0.40 -10.84 19.46
C ALA A 409 -1.79 -11.33 19.91
N VAL A 410 -2.34 -10.79 21.01
CA VAL A 410 -3.70 -11.11 21.48
C VAL A 410 -4.74 -10.71 20.42
N PHE A 411 -4.60 -9.55 19.77
CA PHE A 411 -5.50 -9.15 18.69
C PHE A 411 -5.38 -10.08 17.47
N MET A 412 -4.17 -10.55 17.14
CA MET A 412 -4.01 -11.53 16.06
C MET A 412 -4.64 -12.88 16.43
N VAL A 413 -4.50 -13.35 17.67
CA VAL A 413 -5.20 -14.55 18.15
C VAL A 413 -6.71 -14.34 18.13
N LEU A 414 -7.21 -13.16 18.49
CA LEU A 414 -8.63 -12.83 18.39
C LEU A 414 -9.11 -12.92 16.92
N SER A 415 -8.32 -12.41 15.98
CA SER A 415 -8.62 -12.55 14.54
C SER A 415 -8.71 -14.01 14.12
N LEU A 416 -7.78 -14.87 14.59
CA LEU A 416 -7.80 -16.31 14.33
C LEU A 416 -9.04 -16.97 14.95
N VAL A 417 -9.37 -16.65 16.19
CA VAL A 417 -10.56 -17.19 16.87
C VAL A 417 -11.84 -16.79 16.13
N LEU A 418 -11.97 -15.55 15.73
CA LEU A 418 -13.11 -15.09 14.93
C LEU A 418 -13.22 -15.86 13.61
N MET A 419 -12.10 -16.12 12.95
CA MET A 419 -12.07 -16.88 11.71
C MET A 419 -12.48 -18.36 11.93
N LEU A 420 -12.10 -18.95 13.07
CA LEU A 420 -12.46 -20.33 13.43
C LEU A 420 -13.91 -20.48 13.91
N VAL A 421 -14.49 -19.44 14.54
CA VAL A 421 -15.86 -19.49 15.09
C VAL A 421 -16.91 -19.14 14.03
N GLN A 422 -16.59 -18.30 13.04
CA GLN A 422 -17.55 -17.88 12.03
C GLN A 422 -17.78 -18.96 10.97
N PRO A 423 -19.01 -19.52 10.88
CA PRO A 423 -19.30 -20.63 9.95
C PRO A 423 -19.00 -20.27 8.48
N GLY A 424 -19.37 -19.05 8.06
CA GLY A 424 -19.14 -18.59 6.69
C GLY A 424 -17.67 -18.57 6.27
N LEU A 425 -16.73 -18.31 7.21
CA LEU A 425 -15.28 -18.30 6.93
C LEU A 425 -14.68 -19.72 6.95
N ARG A 426 -15.25 -20.61 7.75
CA ARG A 426 -14.77 -22.03 7.83
C ARG A 426 -15.15 -22.86 6.62
N THR A 427 -16.22 -22.48 5.94
CA THR A 427 -16.79 -23.23 4.79
C THR A 427 -16.50 -22.59 3.46
N LEU A 428 -15.54 -21.63 3.39
CA LEU A 428 -15.12 -21.05 2.11
C LEU A 428 -14.61 -22.16 1.18
N PRO A 429 -15.21 -22.32 -0.02
CA PRO A 429 -14.90 -23.41 -0.95
C PRO A 429 -13.55 -23.21 -1.62
N LYS A 430 -13.17 -24.11 -2.50
CA LYS A 430 -12.04 -23.90 -3.42
C LYS A 430 -12.40 -22.87 -4.48
N LEU A 431 -11.38 -22.20 -5.02
CA LEU A 431 -11.58 -21.19 -6.07
C LEU A 431 -12.28 -21.79 -7.30
N SER A 432 -11.91 -23.01 -7.69
CA SER A 432 -12.56 -23.75 -8.81
C SER A 432 -14.04 -23.99 -8.61
N GLU A 433 -14.47 -24.26 -7.39
CA GLU A 433 -15.89 -24.48 -7.06
C GLU A 433 -16.73 -23.17 -7.12
N LEU A 434 -16.10 -22.02 -6.91
CA LEU A 434 -16.76 -20.71 -7.03
C LEU A 434 -16.94 -20.29 -8.50
N GLU A 435 -16.04 -20.69 -9.40
CA GLU A 435 -16.13 -20.41 -10.83
C GLU A 435 -17.27 -21.22 -11.47
N ASP A 436 -17.48 -22.47 -11.04
CA ASP A 436 -18.56 -23.34 -11.52
C ASP A 436 -19.96 -22.85 -11.13
N VAL A 437 -20.12 -22.11 -10.05
CA VAL A 437 -21.42 -21.56 -9.59
C VAL A 437 -21.85 -20.34 -10.43
N ASN A 438 -20.89 -19.63 -11.05
CA ASN A 438 -21.13 -18.41 -11.85
C ASN A 438 -21.14 -18.66 -13.37
N SER A 439 -20.84 -19.92 -13.82
CA SER A 439 -20.93 -20.35 -15.21
C SER A 439 -22.30 -21.00 -15.52
#